data_d9881386a6a6ac2585080c41187360a0
#
_entry.id   d9881386a6a6ac2585080c41187360a0
#
_cell.length_a   1.000
_cell.length_b   1.000
_cell.length_c   1.000
_cell.angle_alpha   90.00
_cell.angle_beta   90.00
_cell.angle_gamma   90.00
#
_symmetry.space_group_name_H-M   'P 1'
#
loop_
_entity.id
_entity.type
_entity.pdbx_description
1 polymer ?
#
loop_
_entity_poly.entity_id
_entity_poly.type
_entity_poly.pdbx_seq_one_letter_code
_entity_poly.pdbx_strand_id
1 'polypeptide(L)'
;MPLDTSIKKVLVIGSGPIVIGQAAEFDYAGAQACRILKEAGVNVVLCNSNPATIMTDQAMADEIYLEPLTTETIKRIIKKEKPESLLAGLGGQTGLTLAMQLDKEGFLEEQGVRLLGTDAKAISRAEDRELFKEAMAEIGQPVIASDIAETVEGALEVAERIGYPVIVRPAFTLGGAGGGAAANEAELRIIAQTGLDASPITQILVERAIFGWKEIEFETMRDGVGNVIAVCSMENFDPVGVHTGDSIVVAPTQTLADKEFQMLRKASLDIITHLGIVGGCNVQLALNPESFEYAVIEVNPRVSRSSALASKATGYPIAKVATKIAIGYTLDEITNDVTGKTCACFEPALDYIVVKYPKWPFDKFVYADKSLGTQMMATGEVMSIGNSFE
;
A
#
# COMPACT_ATOMS: atom_id res chain seq x y z
N MET A 1 19.32 -2.26 -21.29
CA MET A 1 20.43 -2.78 -20.48
C MET A 1 19.88 -3.13 -19.11
N PRO A 2 20.23 -4.26 -18.55
CA PRO A 2 19.58 -4.77 -17.32
C PRO A 2 19.84 -3.94 -16.05
N LEU A 3 20.83 -3.07 -16.06
CA LEU A 3 21.12 -2.17 -14.95
C LEU A 3 21.37 -0.76 -15.48
N ASP A 4 20.68 0.23 -14.91
CA ASP A 4 20.99 1.63 -15.17
C ASP A 4 22.35 1.98 -14.57
N THR A 5 23.38 2.05 -15.41
CA THR A 5 24.78 2.30 -15.00
C THR A 5 25.02 3.70 -14.44
N SER A 6 24.05 4.61 -14.53
CA SER A 6 24.11 5.92 -13.89
C SER A 6 23.89 5.86 -12.38
N ILE A 7 23.27 4.78 -11.88
CA ILE A 7 22.99 4.56 -10.46
C ILE A 7 24.20 3.92 -9.79
N LYS A 8 24.93 4.67 -8.98
CA LYS A 8 26.12 4.21 -8.25
C LYS A 8 25.90 4.19 -6.74
N LYS A 9 25.16 5.17 -6.22
CA LYS A 9 24.83 5.28 -4.79
C LYS A 9 23.36 5.58 -4.62
N VAL A 10 22.69 4.81 -3.76
CA VAL A 10 21.26 4.95 -3.47
C VAL A 10 21.04 5.19 -1.99
N LEU A 11 20.26 6.20 -1.65
CA LEU A 11 19.71 6.36 -0.32
C LEU A 11 18.39 5.57 -0.21
N VAL A 12 18.35 4.62 0.72
CA VAL A 12 17.15 3.86 1.07
C VAL A 12 16.54 4.44 2.34
N ILE A 13 15.26 4.80 2.30
CA ILE A 13 14.52 5.21 3.50
C ILE A 13 13.78 3.99 4.05
N GLY A 14 14.02 3.69 5.33
CA GLY A 14 13.35 2.63 6.05
C GLY A 14 11.94 3.02 6.50
N SER A 15 11.29 2.10 7.20
CA SER A 15 9.89 2.24 7.65
C SER A 15 9.73 2.97 8.99
N GLY A 16 10.82 3.21 9.70
CA GLY A 16 10.77 3.77 11.04
C GLY A 16 10.45 2.74 12.13
N PRO A 17 9.90 3.17 13.26
CA PRO A 17 9.54 2.26 14.33
C PRO A 17 8.36 1.36 13.93
N ILE A 18 8.32 0.14 14.49
CA ILE A 18 7.17 -0.75 14.33
C ILE A 18 6.05 -0.25 15.24
N VAL A 19 4.97 0.18 14.62
CA VAL A 19 3.75 0.61 15.29
C VAL A 19 2.54 -0.16 14.77
N ILE A 20 1.41 -0.13 15.49
CA ILE A 20 0.15 -0.70 15.00
C ILE A 20 -0.21 -0.02 13.66
N GLY A 21 -0.48 -0.82 12.63
CA GLY A 21 -0.73 -0.34 11.28
C GLY A 21 0.51 -0.18 10.40
N GLN A 22 1.72 -0.26 10.98
CA GLN A 22 2.99 -0.25 10.25
C GLN A 22 3.90 -1.32 10.84
N ALA A 23 3.85 -2.50 10.27
CA ALA A 23 4.39 -3.72 10.85
C ALA A 23 5.80 -4.08 10.33
N ALA A 24 6.34 -5.19 10.84
CA ALA A 24 7.69 -5.69 10.54
C ALA A 24 7.91 -6.08 9.07
N GLU A 25 6.85 -6.23 8.29
CA GLU A 25 6.92 -6.57 6.85
C GLU A 25 7.67 -5.51 6.03
N PHE A 26 7.62 -4.26 6.45
CA PHE A 26 8.39 -3.19 5.79
C PHE A 26 9.90 -3.29 6.08
N ASP A 27 10.28 -3.80 7.25
CA ASP A 27 11.69 -4.09 7.55
C ASP A 27 12.25 -5.16 6.61
N TYR A 28 11.46 -6.20 6.34
CA TYR A 28 11.83 -7.23 5.36
C TYR A 28 12.00 -6.61 3.96
N ALA A 29 11.06 -5.80 3.51
CA ALA A 29 11.11 -5.18 2.19
C ALA A 29 12.35 -4.29 2.03
N GLY A 30 12.65 -3.45 3.01
CA GLY A 30 13.84 -2.59 3.01
C GLY A 30 15.15 -3.37 3.10
N ALA A 31 15.20 -4.44 3.90
CA ALA A 31 16.37 -5.32 3.96
C ALA A 31 16.63 -6.01 2.61
N GLN A 32 15.59 -6.48 1.93
CA GLN A 32 15.71 -7.04 0.58
C GLN A 32 16.21 -5.99 -0.43
N ALA A 33 15.73 -4.76 -0.34
CA ALA A 33 16.20 -3.66 -1.19
C ALA A 33 17.71 -3.45 -1.03
N CYS A 34 18.19 -3.32 0.20
CA CYS A 34 19.62 -3.13 0.48
C CYS A 34 20.47 -4.26 -0.08
N ARG A 35 20.03 -5.51 0.13
CA ARG A 35 20.75 -6.69 -0.39
C ARG A 35 20.83 -6.69 -1.91
N ILE A 36 19.73 -6.46 -2.61
CA ILE A 36 19.69 -6.47 -4.08
C ILE A 36 20.52 -5.34 -4.67
N LEU A 37 20.49 -4.14 -4.06
CA LEU A 37 21.35 -3.03 -4.48
C LEU A 37 22.84 -3.37 -4.32
N LYS A 38 23.23 -3.96 -3.19
CA LYS A 38 24.63 -4.41 -2.97
C LYS A 38 25.04 -5.53 -3.93
N GLU A 39 24.18 -6.51 -4.17
CA GLU A 39 24.40 -7.57 -5.16
C GLU A 39 24.60 -7.00 -6.59
N ALA A 40 23.92 -5.89 -6.90
CA ALA A 40 24.09 -5.17 -8.15
C ALA A 40 25.35 -4.26 -8.20
N GLY A 41 26.11 -4.21 -7.12
CA GLY A 41 27.32 -3.37 -7.02
C GLY A 41 27.02 -1.89 -6.75
N VAL A 42 25.82 -1.57 -6.28
CA VAL A 42 25.42 -0.21 -5.91
C VAL A 42 25.82 0.06 -4.46
N ASN A 43 26.39 1.23 -4.19
CA ASN A 43 26.67 1.69 -2.83
C ASN A 43 25.36 2.09 -2.13
N VAL A 44 25.10 1.53 -0.97
CA VAL A 44 23.83 1.70 -0.24
C VAL A 44 24.03 2.55 0.99
N VAL A 45 23.30 3.65 1.06
CA VAL A 45 23.11 4.46 2.26
C VAL A 45 21.71 4.17 2.81
N LEU A 46 21.60 3.78 4.06
CA LEU A 46 20.31 3.50 4.71
C LEU A 46 20.04 4.52 5.81
N CYS A 47 18.83 5.07 5.85
CA CYS A 47 18.31 5.82 6.98
C CYS A 47 17.10 5.11 7.57
N ASN A 48 17.16 4.74 8.84
CA ASN A 48 16.03 4.20 9.61
C ASN A 48 16.16 4.60 11.07
N SER A 49 15.04 4.87 11.73
CA SER A 49 15.02 5.26 13.14
C SER A 49 14.92 4.08 14.13
N ASN A 50 14.69 2.86 13.63
CA ASN A 50 14.57 1.67 14.46
C ASN A 50 15.92 0.95 14.58
N PRO A 51 16.54 0.88 15.78
CA PRO A 51 17.79 0.16 15.98
C PRO A 51 17.60 -1.36 16.13
N ALA A 52 16.36 -1.82 16.35
CA ALA A 52 16.04 -3.21 16.65
C ALA A 52 15.47 -3.95 15.42
N THR A 53 16.03 -3.68 14.24
CA THR A 53 15.63 -4.31 12.98
C THR A 53 16.83 -4.90 12.24
N ILE A 54 16.59 -5.98 11.48
CA ILE A 54 17.61 -6.56 10.59
C ILE A 54 18.08 -5.57 9.54
N MET A 55 17.23 -4.60 9.14
CA MET A 55 17.56 -3.58 8.15
C MET A 55 18.77 -2.75 8.56
N THR A 56 18.92 -2.46 9.86
CA THR A 56 20.01 -1.65 10.41
C THR A 56 21.22 -2.48 10.85
N ASP A 57 21.29 -3.75 10.48
CA ASP A 57 22.49 -4.56 10.63
C ASP A 57 23.60 -4.02 9.72
N GLN A 58 24.83 -3.97 10.23
CA GLN A 58 26.00 -3.43 9.51
C GLN A 58 26.28 -4.10 8.16
N ALA A 59 25.80 -5.34 7.97
CA ALA A 59 25.96 -6.05 6.69
C ALA A 59 24.98 -5.56 5.60
N MET A 60 23.91 -4.85 5.97
CA MET A 60 22.84 -4.48 5.04
C MET A 60 23.19 -3.31 4.13
N ALA A 61 23.91 -2.30 4.61
CA ALA A 61 24.25 -1.12 3.84
C ALA A 61 25.72 -0.73 4.05
N ASP A 62 26.26 0.11 3.18
CA ASP A 62 27.63 0.60 3.30
C ASP A 62 27.71 1.72 4.35
N GLU A 63 26.64 2.54 4.45
CA GLU A 63 26.46 3.54 5.49
C GLU A 63 25.06 3.44 6.10
N ILE A 64 24.98 3.44 7.43
CA ILE A 64 23.72 3.32 8.18
C ILE A 64 23.54 4.50 9.11
N TYR A 65 22.42 5.20 8.95
CA TYR A 65 22.00 6.32 9.75
C TYR A 65 20.82 5.90 10.65
N LEU A 66 21.08 5.76 11.95
CA LEU A 66 20.06 5.56 12.98
C LEU A 66 19.56 6.93 13.45
N GLU A 67 18.72 7.54 12.63
CA GLU A 67 18.28 8.92 12.82
C GLU A 67 16.75 9.00 12.67
N PRO A 68 16.11 10.02 13.25
CA PRO A 68 14.69 10.27 13.05
C PRO A 68 14.36 10.44 11.55
N LEU A 69 13.29 9.83 11.11
CA LEU A 69 12.81 9.94 9.72
C LEU A 69 12.05 11.26 9.55
N THR A 70 12.80 12.33 9.33
CA THR A 70 12.30 13.69 9.05
C THR A 70 12.93 14.23 7.78
N THR A 71 12.27 15.17 7.12
CA THR A 71 12.82 15.83 5.92
C THR A 71 14.16 16.49 6.18
N GLU A 72 14.35 17.11 7.34
CA GLU A 72 15.62 17.74 7.74
C GLU A 72 16.76 16.73 7.85
N THR A 73 16.48 15.57 8.45
CA THR A 73 17.48 14.49 8.56
C THR A 73 17.86 13.97 7.20
N ILE A 74 16.87 13.66 6.36
CA ILE A 74 17.12 13.13 5.01
C ILE A 74 17.90 14.15 4.16
N LYS A 75 17.56 15.44 4.25
CA LYS A 75 18.31 16.52 3.56
C LYS A 75 19.78 16.57 4.00
N ARG A 76 20.06 16.43 5.30
CA ARG A 76 21.45 16.39 5.80
C ARG A 76 22.21 15.19 5.27
N ILE A 77 21.57 14.02 5.24
CA ILE A 77 22.18 12.79 4.72
C ILE A 77 22.46 12.93 3.22
N ILE A 78 21.50 13.42 2.43
CA ILE A 78 21.68 13.64 0.99
C ILE A 78 22.85 14.59 0.71
N LYS A 79 22.94 15.73 1.42
CA LYS A 79 24.05 16.69 1.26
C LYS A 79 25.40 16.09 1.62
N LYS A 80 25.46 15.19 2.62
CA LYS A 80 26.69 14.53 3.05
C LYS A 80 27.11 13.40 2.12
N GLU A 81 26.18 12.49 1.83
CA GLU A 81 26.43 11.25 1.09
C GLU A 81 26.40 11.43 -0.43
N LYS A 82 25.68 12.43 -0.90
CA LYS A 82 25.50 12.77 -2.33
C LYS A 82 25.08 11.56 -3.18
N PRO A 83 23.98 10.85 -2.80
CA PRO A 83 23.47 9.76 -3.60
C PRO A 83 22.88 10.32 -4.91
N GLU A 84 23.01 9.59 -6.01
CA GLU A 84 22.35 9.95 -7.27
C GLU A 84 20.85 9.60 -7.24
N SER A 85 20.42 8.76 -6.30
CA SER A 85 19.05 8.28 -6.28
C SER A 85 18.53 8.01 -4.87
N LEU A 86 17.20 8.09 -4.74
CA LEU A 86 16.44 7.82 -3.53
C LEU A 86 15.46 6.67 -3.78
N LEU A 87 15.45 5.65 -2.94
CA LEU A 87 14.48 4.55 -2.95
C LEU A 87 13.62 4.60 -1.70
N ALA A 88 12.35 4.96 -1.84
CA ALA A 88 11.40 5.16 -0.75
C ALA A 88 10.21 4.18 -0.75
N GLY A 89 9.86 3.60 -1.91
CA GLY A 89 8.67 2.75 -2.08
C GLY A 89 8.69 1.41 -1.35
N LEU A 90 9.80 1.09 -0.67
CA LEU A 90 9.97 -0.12 0.16
C LEU A 90 9.98 0.18 1.67
N GLY A 91 9.93 1.46 2.05
CA GLY A 91 9.89 1.94 3.44
C GLY A 91 8.49 2.21 3.98
N GLY A 92 7.45 1.65 3.36
CA GLY A 92 6.05 1.90 3.74
C GLY A 92 5.62 3.35 3.52
N GLN A 93 4.55 3.76 4.18
CA GLN A 93 4.00 5.11 4.02
C GLN A 93 4.96 6.20 4.50
N THR A 94 5.71 5.94 5.57
CA THR A 94 6.67 6.91 6.10
C THR A 94 7.73 7.30 5.06
N GLY A 95 8.35 6.30 4.42
CA GLY A 95 9.35 6.54 3.38
C GLY A 95 8.78 7.29 2.19
N LEU A 96 7.59 6.89 1.74
CA LEU A 96 6.91 7.52 0.60
C LEU A 96 6.55 8.98 0.88
N THR A 97 5.95 9.26 2.04
CA THR A 97 5.58 10.62 2.45
C THR A 97 6.78 11.55 2.50
N LEU A 98 7.91 11.08 3.06
CA LEU A 98 9.15 11.88 3.10
C LEU A 98 9.69 12.17 1.71
N ALA A 99 9.70 11.19 0.80
CA ALA A 99 10.14 11.38 -0.57
C ALA A 99 9.27 12.41 -1.29
N MET A 100 7.94 12.33 -1.13
CA MET A 100 6.99 13.28 -1.72
C MET A 100 7.14 14.70 -1.17
N GLN A 101 7.42 14.86 0.13
CA GLN A 101 7.71 16.16 0.72
C GLN A 101 8.98 16.78 0.16
N LEU A 102 10.06 16.00 0.03
CA LEU A 102 11.33 16.45 -0.54
C LEU A 102 11.19 16.83 -2.02
N ASP A 103 10.40 16.07 -2.78
CA ASP A 103 10.09 16.36 -4.18
C ASP A 103 9.28 17.67 -4.32
N LYS A 104 8.21 17.81 -3.54
CA LYS A 104 7.36 19.01 -3.52
C LYS A 104 8.12 20.29 -3.15
N GLU A 105 9.13 20.18 -2.29
CA GLU A 105 10.02 21.29 -1.92
C GLU A 105 11.07 21.61 -3.00
N GLY A 106 11.13 20.83 -4.10
CA GLY A 106 12.14 20.96 -5.15
C GLY A 106 13.56 20.52 -4.74
N PHE A 107 13.68 19.94 -3.53
CA PHE A 107 14.99 19.60 -2.98
C PHE A 107 15.66 18.45 -3.72
N LEU A 108 14.93 17.45 -4.17
CA LEU A 108 15.50 16.33 -4.92
C LEU A 108 16.10 16.81 -6.26
N GLU A 109 15.38 17.68 -6.98
CA GLU A 109 15.86 18.28 -8.23
C GLU A 109 17.09 19.16 -7.99
N GLU A 110 17.07 20.03 -6.96
CA GLU A 110 18.19 20.90 -6.58
C GLU A 110 19.47 20.10 -6.31
N GLN A 111 19.35 18.92 -5.68
CA GLN A 111 20.49 18.06 -5.34
C GLN A 111 20.82 17.04 -6.45
N GLY A 112 20.06 16.99 -7.55
CA GLY A 112 20.24 16.03 -8.63
C GLY A 112 19.94 14.58 -8.22
N VAL A 113 19.04 14.38 -7.24
CA VAL A 113 18.65 13.06 -6.72
C VAL A 113 17.40 12.58 -7.42
N ARG A 114 17.46 11.43 -8.09
CA ARG A 114 16.33 10.80 -8.77
C ARG A 114 15.56 9.89 -7.82
N LEU A 115 14.21 10.03 -7.77
CA LEU A 115 13.35 9.08 -7.10
C LEU A 115 13.26 7.80 -7.95
N LEU A 116 13.60 6.64 -7.35
CA LEU A 116 13.57 5.33 -8.02
C LEU A 116 12.23 4.63 -7.83
N GLY A 117 11.84 3.86 -8.84
CA GLY A 117 10.54 3.17 -8.89
C GLY A 117 9.45 4.09 -9.43
N THR A 118 8.30 4.11 -8.76
CA THR A 118 7.19 4.99 -9.14
C THR A 118 7.56 6.46 -8.95
N ASP A 119 7.32 7.28 -9.96
CA ASP A 119 7.63 8.71 -9.91
C ASP A 119 6.62 9.50 -9.03
N ALA A 120 7.02 10.72 -8.65
CA ALA A 120 6.23 11.55 -7.75
C ALA A 120 4.84 11.92 -8.31
N LYS A 121 4.71 12.08 -9.64
CA LYS A 121 3.44 12.38 -10.29
C LYS A 121 2.48 11.18 -10.20
N ALA A 122 2.97 9.98 -10.47
CA ALA A 122 2.18 8.76 -10.36
C ALA A 122 1.77 8.48 -8.91
N ILE A 123 2.67 8.72 -7.93
CA ILE A 123 2.35 8.64 -6.51
C ILE A 123 1.25 9.62 -6.13
N SER A 124 1.35 10.90 -6.55
CA SER A 124 0.33 11.90 -6.28
C SER A 124 -1.02 11.52 -6.85
N ARG A 125 -1.07 11.00 -8.10
CA ARG A 125 -2.33 10.52 -8.72
C ARG A 125 -2.94 9.31 -8.00
N ALA A 126 -2.14 8.52 -7.33
CA ALA A 126 -2.62 7.35 -6.59
C ALA A 126 -3.07 7.69 -5.16
N GLU A 127 -2.42 8.67 -4.50
CA GLU A 127 -2.68 8.99 -3.08
C GLU A 127 -3.58 10.20 -2.85
N ASP A 128 -3.57 11.16 -3.77
CA ASP A 128 -4.50 12.31 -3.70
C ASP A 128 -5.90 11.90 -4.17
N ARG A 129 -6.90 12.16 -3.34
CA ARG A 129 -8.28 11.68 -3.56
C ARG A 129 -8.92 12.22 -4.83
N GLU A 130 -8.72 13.51 -5.11
CA GLU A 130 -9.30 14.15 -6.30
C GLU A 130 -8.60 13.64 -7.56
N LEU A 131 -7.26 13.65 -7.57
CA LEU A 131 -6.48 13.14 -8.69
C LEU A 131 -6.74 11.64 -8.93
N PHE A 132 -6.96 10.88 -7.87
CA PHE A 132 -7.31 9.46 -7.99
C PHE A 132 -8.68 9.26 -8.64
N LYS A 133 -9.71 10.01 -8.20
CA LYS A 133 -11.04 9.97 -8.81
C LYS A 133 -11.00 10.34 -10.30
N GLU A 134 -10.27 11.41 -10.64
CA GLU A 134 -10.07 11.82 -12.03
C GLU A 134 -9.40 10.71 -12.84
N ALA A 135 -8.30 10.13 -12.32
CA ALA A 135 -7.59 9.04 -12.97
C ALA A 135 -8.47 7.79 -13.18
N MET A 136 -9.30 7.44 -12.21
CA MET A 136 -10.23 6.31 -12.33
C MET A 136 -11.33 6.60 -13.37
N ALA A 137 -11.85 7.84 -13.39
CA ALA A 137 -12.85 8.26 -14.37
C ALA A 137 -12.31 8.22 -15.82
N GLU A 138 -11.03 8.60 -16.03
CA GLU A 138 -10.36 8.55 -17.34
C GLU A 138 -10.38 7.14 -17.97
N ILE A 139 -10.35 6.09 -17.15
CA ILE A 139 -10.36 4.69 -17.62
C ILE A 139 -11.67 3.95 -17.29
N GLY A 140 -12.69 4.68 -16.85
CA GLY A 140 -14.00 4.11 -16.56
C GLY A 140 -14.02 3.12 -15.38
N GLN A 141 -13.08 3.25 -14.44
CA GLN A 141 -13.06 2.44 -13.22
C GLN A 141 -13.98 3.05 -12.17
N PRO A 142 -14.91 2.26 -11.58
CA PRO A 142 -15.82 2.78 -10.57
C PRO A 142 -15.08 3.01 -9.23
N VAL A 143 -15.29 4.16 -8.63
CA VAL A 143 -14.87 4.46 -7.25
C VAL A 143 -16.10 4.63 -6.37
N ILE A 144 -15.92 4.50 -5.05
CA ILE A 144 -17.02 4.68 -4.11
C ILE A 144 -17.48 6.14 -4.17
N ALA A 145 -18.79 6.35 -4.34
CA ALA A 145 -19.38 7.69 -4.36
C ALA A 145 -19.08 8.41 -3.05
N SER A 146 -18.42 9.54 -3.13
CA SER A 146 -17.98 10.31 -1.96
C SER A 146 -17.80 11.78 -2.34
N ASP A 147 -17.84 12.64 -1.33
CA ASP A 147 -17.47 14.04 -1.48
C ASP A 147 -16.97 14.63 -0.16
N ILE A 148 -16.29 15.78 -0.26
CA ILE A 148 -15.74 16.51 0.87
C ILE A 148 -16.81 17.43 1.45
N ALA A 149 -16.84 17.54 2.78
CA ALA A 149 -17.65 18.51 3.49
C ALA A 149 -16.82 19.21 4.58
N GLU A 150 -17.04 20.52 4.73
CA GLU A 150 -16.40 21.37 5.73
C GLU A 150 -17.39 21.84 6.80
N THR A 151 -18.66 21.45 6.63
CA THR A 151 -19.76 21.76 7.56
C THR A 151 -20.66 20.54 7.70
N VAL A 152 -21.45 20.51 8.78
CA VAL A 152 -22.47 19.46 8.98
C VAL A 152 -23.53 19.50 7.88
N GLU A 153 -23.98 20.70 7.50
CA GLU A 153 -24.96 20.89 6.43
C GLU A 153 -24.42 20.38 5.09
N GLY A 154 -23.16 20.69 4.76
CA GLY A 154 -22.51 20.14 3.56
C GLY A 154 -22.44 18.62 3.57
N ALA A 155 -22.18 18.02 4.73
CA ALA A 155 -22.19 16.55 4.86
C ALA A 155 -23.59 15.95 4.59
N LEU A 156 -24.64 16.61 5.04
CA LEU A 156 -26.03 16.19 4.76
C LEU A 156 -26.38 16.27 3.28
N GLU A 157 -26.00 17.37 2.60
CA GLU A 157 -26.19 17.53 1.16
C GLU A 157 -25.48 16.41 0.37
N VAL A 158 -24.26 16.06 0.78
CA VAL A 158 -23.53 14.95 0.17
C VAL A 158 -24.28 13.64 0.40
N ALA A 159 -24.70 13.34 1.64
CA ALA A 159 -25.39 12.10 1.97
C ALA A 159 -26.77 11.98 1.27
N GLU A 160 -27.50 13.08 1.09
CA GLU A 160 -28.75 13.09 0.34
C GLU A 160 -28.52 12.70 -1.13
N ARG A 161 -27.42 13.15 -1.72
CA ARG A 161 -27.04 12.85 -3.11
C ARG A 161 -26.56 11.42 -3.30
N ILE A 162 -25.72 10.89 -2.39
CA ILE A 162 -25.11 9.55 -2.53
C ILE A 162 -25.92 8.42 -1.89
N GLY A 163 -26.88 8.76 -1.03
CA GLY A 163 -27.73 7.81 -0.30
C GLY A 163 -27.10 7.29 1.00
N TYR A 164 -27.97 6.97 1.96
CA TYR A 164 -27.58 6.30 3.21
C TYR A 164 -27.53 4.77 3.03
N PRO A 165 -26.75 4.04 3.85
CA PRO A 165 -25.82 4.56 4.88
C PRO A 165 -24.56 5.19 4.30
N VAL A 166 -23.93 6.08 5.09
CA VAL A 166 -22.66 6.75 4.72
C VAL A 166 -21.59 6.52 5.79
N ILE A 167 -20.33 6.63 5.37
CA ILE A 167 -19.17 6.65 6.26
C ILE A 167 -18.60 8.06 6.25
N VAL A 168 -18.24 8.55 7.44
CA VAL A 168 -17.53 9.82 7.63
C VAL A 168 -16.08 9.55 8.00
N ARG A 169 -15.15 10.15 7.26
CA ARG A 169 -13.71 10.03 7.53
C ARG A 169 -13.11 11.43 7.66
N PRO A 170 -12.63 11.82 8.85
CA PRO A 170 -11.95 13.09 9.03
C PRO A 170 -10.65 13.15 8.23
N ALA A 171 -10.33 14.32 7.69
CA ALA A 171 -9.08 14.53 6.98
C ALA A 171 -7.90 14.56 7.97
N PHE A 172 -6.76 13.97 7.56
CA PHE A 172 -5.49 13.97 8.30
C PHE A 172 -5.54 13.38 9.72
N THR A 173 -6.50 12.48 10.00
CA THR A 173 -6.52 11.71 11.24
C THR A 173 -5.88 10.34 11.06
N LEU A 174 -5.22 9.84 12.11
CA LEU A 174 -4.62 8.51 12.13
C LEU A 174 -5.62 7.47 12.66
N GLY A 175 -5.65 6.31 12.02
CA GLY A 175 -6.39 5.14 12.51
C GLY A 175 -7.90 5.31 12.57
N GLY A 176 -8.51 6.22 11.78
CA GLY A 176 -9.96 6.39 11.73
C GLY A 176 -10.55 7.18 12.90
N ALA A 177 -9.72 7.87 13.69
CA ALA A 177 -10.18 8.68 14.84
C ALA A 177 -11.17 9.76 14.40
N GLY A 178 -12.31 9.88 15.10
CA GLY A 178 -13.39 10.83 14.81
C GLY A 178 -14.29 10.45 13.64
N GLY A 179 -14.01 9.34 12.93
CA GLY A 179 -14.85 8.80 11.88
C GLY A 179 -15.95 7.88 12.40
N GLY A 180 -16.88 7.51 11.53
CA GLY A 180 -17.95 6.58 11.86
C GLY A 180 -18.92 6.37 10.70
N ALA A 181 -19.86 5.45 10.90
CA ALA A 181 -20.93 5.18 9.95
C ALA A 181 -22.24 5.78 10.43
N ALA A 182 -23.02 6.34 9.52
CA ALA A 182 -24.34 6.90 9.77
C ALA A 182 -25.38 6.25 8.86
N ALA A 183 -26.39 5.66 9.48
CA ALA A 183 -27.50 5.04 8.77
C ALA A 183 -28.62 6.04 8.36
N ASN A 184 -28.61 7.23 8.96
CA ASN A 184 -29.63 8.28 8.76
C ASN A 184 -29.06 9.67 9.07
N GLU A 185 -29.85 10.69 8.78
CA GLU A 185 -29.51 12.10 9.01
C GLU A 185 -29.13 12.39 10.47
N ALA A 186 -29.90 11.87 11.44
CA ALA A 186 -29.68 12.17 12.86
C ALA A 186 -28.30 11.67 13.34
N GLU A 187 -27.92 10.47 12.92
CA GLU A 187 -26.60 9.92 13.18
C GLU A 187 -25.49 10.69 12.47
N LEU A 188 -25.73 11.07 11.20
CA LEU A 188 -24.77 11.83 10.42
C LEU A 188 -24.45 13.18 11.05
N ARG A 189 -25.41 13.91 11.57
CA ARG A 189 -25.19 15.20 12.26
C ARG A 189 -24.19 15.06 13.39
N ILE A 190 -24.30 14.00 14.20
CA ILE A 190 -23.41 13.75 15.34
C ILE A 190 -22.00 13.37 14.86
N ILE A 191 -21.92 12.42 13.93
CA ILE A 191 -20.66 11.90 13.45
C ILE A 191 -19.89 12.95 12.61
N ALA A 192 -20.61 13.70 11.78
CA ALA A 192 -20.02 14.78 10.99
C ALA A 192 -19.39 15.87 11.88
N GLN A 193 -20.11 16.31 12.95
CA GLN A 193 -19.56 17.28 13.89
C GLN A 193 -18.32 16.74 14.58
N THR A 194 -18.36 15.49 15.07
CA THR A 194 -17.21 14.83 15.70
C THR A 194 -16.03 14.75 14.75
N GLY A 195 -16.29 14.42 13.49
CA GLY A 195 -15.27 14.34 12.45
C GLY A 195 -14.64 15.68 12.10
N LEU A 196 -15.45 16.72 11.98
CA LEU A 196 -14.97 18.09 11.73
C LEU A 196 -14.11 18.60 12.87
N ASP A 197 -14.51 18.32 14.12
CA ASP A 197 -13.75 18.70 15.32
C ASP A 197 -12.42 17.93 15.44
N ALA A 198 -12.38 16.69 14.97
CA ALA A 198 -11.18 15.86 14.97
C ALA A 198 -10.19 16.20 13.85
N SER A 199 -10.68 16.78 12.75
CA SER A 199 -9.84 17.14 11.60
C SER A 199 -9.03 18.41 11.85
N PRO A 200 -7.69 18.39 11.69
CA PRO A 200 -6.86 19.58 11.83
C PRO A 200 -7.22 20.74 10.88
N ILE A 201 -7.91 20.43 9.78
CA ILE A 201 -8.33 21.41 8.77
C ILE A 201 -9.85 21.56 8.68
N THR A 202 -10.60 21.02 9.67
CA THR A 202 -12.07 21.10 9.73
C THR A 202 -12.72 20.54 8.44
N GLN A 203 -12.26 19.38 7.98
CA GLN A 203 -12.72 18.76 6.75
C GLN A 203 -12.97 17.28 6.95
N ILE A 204 -14.09 16.78 6.40
CA ILE A 204 -14.45 15.36 6.40
C ILE A 204 -14.76 14.89 4.99
N LEU A 205 -14.50 13.61 4.71
CA LEU A 205 -15.05 12.89 3.57
C LEU A 205 -16.34 12.22 3.99
N VAL A 206 -17.40 12.37 3.21
CA VAL A 206 -18.63 11.60 3.33
C VAL A 206 -18.70 10.63 2.16
N GLU A 207 -18.81 9.35 2.44
CA GLU A 207 -18.66 8.26 1.48
C GLU A 207 -19.84 7.29 1.58
N ARG A 208 -20.36 6.78 0.45
CA ARG A 208 -21.39 5.71 0.45
C ARG A 208 -20.86 4.49 1.18
N ALA A 209 -21.58 3.99 2.17
CA ALA A 209 -21.21 2.75 2.83
C ALA A 209 -21.59 1.54 1.96
N ILE A 210 -20.63 0.66 1.74
CA ILE A 210 -20.77 -0.58 0.98
C ILE A 210 -20.56 -1.79 1.91
N PHE A 211 -21.15 -1.74 3.09
CA PHE A 211 -21.06 -2.83 4.05
C PHE A 211 -21.54 -4.16 3.47
N GLY A 212 -20.84 -5.23 3.81
CA GLY A 212 -21.17 -6.56 3.33
C GLY A 212 -20.66 -6.90 1.94
N TRP A 213 -20.04 -5.93 1.24
CA TRP A 213 -19.34 -6.25 -0.01
C TRP A 213 -18.07 -7.02 0.29
N LYS A 214 -17.72 -7.94 -0.61
CA LYS A 214 -16.44 -8.66 -0.52
C LYS A 214 -15.28 -7.70 -0.72
N GLU A 215 -14.23 -7.87 0.05
CA GLU A 215 -13.00 -7.11 -0.13
C GLU A 215 -11.94 -8.00 -0.79
N ILE A 216 -11.51 -7.59 -1.97
CA ILE A 216 -10.58 -8.34 -2.83
C ILE A 216 -9.34 -7.48 -3.08
N GLU A 217 -8.18 -8.09 -2.90
CA GLU A 217 -6.91 -7.43 -3.15
C GLU A 217 -6.13 -8.12 -4.29
N PHE A 218 -5.47 -7.32 -5.11
CA PHE A 218 -4.47 -7.80 -6.06
C PHE A 218 -3.11 -7.17 -5.76
N GLU A 219 -2.14 -8.01 -5.47
CA GLU A 219 -0.74 -7.60 -5.53
C GLU A 219 -0.27 -7.68 -6.98
N THR A 220 0.20 -6.56 -7.47
CA THR A 220 0.57 -6.39 -8.86
C THR A 220 2.02 -5.94 -9.00
N MET A 221 2.59 -6.16 -10.18
CA MET A 221 3.95 -5.72 -10.50
C MET A 221 3.98 -5.15 -11.92
N ARG A 222 4.61 -3.98 -12.10
CA ARG A 222 4.79 -3.36 -13.40
C ARG A 222 6.19 -2.79 -13.54
N ASP A 223 6.83 -2.99 -14.70
CA ASP A 223 8.14 -2.40 -15.00
C ASP A 223 8.04 -1.09 -15.79
N GLY A 224 9.20 -0.48 -16.05
CA GLY A 224 9.30 0.80 -16.76
C GLY A 224 8.98 0.74 -18.26
N VAL A 225 8.92 -0.45 -18.86
CA VAL A 225 8.61 -0.63 -20.29
C VAL A 225 7.17 -1.10 -20.52
N GLY A 226 6.41 -1.35 -19.44
CA GLY A 226 4.98 -1.65 -19.51
C GLY A 226 4.61 -3.12 -19.39
N ASN A 227 5.55 -4.02 -19.11
CA ASN A 227 5.19 -5.37 -18.68
C ASN A 227 4.47 -5.29 -17.33
N VAL A 228 3.35 -6.01 -17.20
CA VAL A 228 2.48 -5.96 -16.02
C VAL A 228 1.93 -7.34 -15.69
N ILE A 229 1.90 -7.70 -14.42
CA ILE A 229 1.36 -8.97 -13.92
C ILE A 229 0.57 -8.79 -12.63
N ALA A 230 -0.36 -9.71 -12.36
CA ALA A 230 -0.94 -9.93 -11.04
C ALA A 230 -0.14 -11.03 -10.33
N VAL A 231 0.57 -10.67 -9.26
CA VAL A 231 1.40 -11.62 -8.51
C VAL A 231 0.54 -12.52 -7.64
N CYS A 232 -0.49 -11.96 -7.01
CA CYS A 232 -1.35 -12.69 -6.09
C CYS A 232 -2.73 -12.03 -6.03
N SER A 233 -3.78 -12.84 -6.01
CA SER A 233 -5.11 -12.42 -5.60
C SER A 233 -5.35 -12.84 -4.17
N MET A 234 -5.98 -11.98 -3.37
CA MET A 234 -6.32 -12.24 -1.97
C MET A 234 -7.76 -11.83 -1.70
N GLU A 235 -8.40 -12.56 -0.82
CA GLU A 235 -9.77 -12.31 -0.40
C GLU A 235 -9.81 -12.16 1.12
N ASN A 236 -10.37 -11.04 1.58
CA ASN A 236 -10.64 -10.82 2.99
C ASN A 236 -11.96 -11.50 3.35
N PHE A 237 -11.96 -12.37 4.37
CA PHE A 237 -13.18 -13.04 4.84
C PHE A 237 -14.14 -12.09 5.51
N ASP A 238 -13.59 -11.11 6.22
CA ASP A 238 -14.38 -10.04 6.80
C ASP A 238 -14.76 -9.07 5.66
N PRO A 239 -16.04 -8.67 5.59
CA PRO A 239 -16.51 -7.79 4.52
C PRO A 239 -15.94 -6.37 4.69
N VAL A 240 -16.08 -5.56 3.64
CA VAL A 240 -15.75 -4.14 3.68
C VAL A 240 -16.33 -3.47 4.93
N GLY A 241 -15.48 -2.75 5.64
CA GLY A 241 -15.78 -2.12 6.94
C GLY A 241 -14.91 -2.64 8.09
N VAL A 242 -14.25 -3.79 7.91
CA VAL A 242 -13.19 -4.29 8.80
C VAL A 242 -11.83 -3.97 8.17
N HIS A 243 -10.89 -3.46 8.97
CA HIS A 243 -9.55 -3.13 8.48
C HIS A 243 -8.83 -4.39 7.99
N THR A 244 -8.20 -4.35 6.80
CA THR A 244 -7.52 -5.50 6.17
C THR A 244 -6.45 -6.14 7.07
N GLY A 245 -5.82 -5.37 7.97
CA GLY A 245 -4.90 -5.89 8.98
C GLY A 245 -5.56 -6.78 10.03
N ASP A 246 -6.85 -6.60 10.28
CA ASP A 246 -7.64 -7.37 11.24
C ASP A 246 -8.45 -8.49 10.58
N SER A 247 -8.56 -8.48 9.25
CA SER A 247 -9.27 -9.50 8.50
C SER A 247 -8.48 -10.81 8.41
N ILE A 248 -9.19 -11.93 8.40
CA ILE A 248 -8.66 -13.20 7.93
C ILE A 248 -8.57 -13.13 6.42
N VAL A 249 -7.37 -13.39 5.86
CA VAL A 249 -7.12 -13.26 4.43
C VAL A 249 -6.72 -14.60 3.83
N VAL A 250 -7.32 -14.96 2.71
CA VAL A 250 -6.98 -16.18 1.96
C VAL A 250 -6.35 -15.84 0.62
N ALA A 251 -5.33 -16.59 0.25
CA ALA A 251 -4.66 -16.52 -1.05
C ALA A 251 -4.53 -17.93 -1.67
N PRO A 252 -4.91 -18.13 -2.94
CA PRO A 252 -5.62 -17.20 -3.82
C PRO A 252 -7.09 -17.01 -3.39
N THR A 253 -7.80 -16.06 -4.00
CA THR A 253 -9.25 -15.86 -3.79
C THR A 253 -10.03 -17.16 -3.97
N GLN A 254 -11.02 -17.41 -3.09
CA GLN A 254 -11.73 -18.69 -3.03
C GLN A 254 -13.19 -18.61 -3.49
N THR A 255 -13.84 -17.44 -3.33
CA THR A 255 -15.29 -17.32 -3.55
C THR A 255 -15.66 -16.55 -4.82
N LEU A 256 -14.69 -16.23 -5.68
CA LEU A 256 -14.92 -15.55 -6.95
C LEU A 256 -15.22 -16.56 -8.08
N ALA A 257 -16.27 -16.30 -8.85
CA ALA A 257 -16.44 -16.93 -10.14
C ALA A 257 -15.33 -16.45 -11.12
N ASP A 258 -14.98 -17.27 -12.11
CA ASP A 258 -13.93 -16.89 -13.09
C ASP A 258 -14.16 -15.52 -13.73
N LYS A 259 -15.42 -15.21 -14.10
CA LYS A 259 -15.77 -13.91 -14.66
C LYS A 259 -15.48 -12.75 -13.71
N GLU A 260 -15.77 -12.90 -12.42
CA GLU A 260 -15.48 -11.90 -11.39
C GLU A 260 -13.97 -11.73 -11.23
N PHE A 261 -13.25 -12.84 -11.12
CA PHE A 261 -11.80 -12.84 -11.01
C PHE A 261 -11.14 -12.13 -12.19
N GLN A 262 -11.50 -12.47 -13.43
CA GLN A 262 -10.91 -11.86 -14.63
C GLN A 262 -11.24 -10.37 -14.74
N MET A 263 -12.47 -9.98 -14.36
CA MET A 263 -12.90 -8.58 -14.31
C MET A 263 -12.05 -7.76 -13.33
N LEU A 264 -11.93 -8.22 -12.10
CA LEU A 264 -11.18 -7.50 -11.05
C LEU A 264 -9.66 -7.51 -11.32
N ARG A 265 -9.12 -8.63 -11.82
CA ARG A 265 -7.73 -8.73 -12.26
C ARG A 265 -7.44 -7.71 -13.38
N LYS A 266 -8.29 -7.68 -14.41
CA LYS A 266 -8.12 -6.72 -15.50
C LYS A 266 -8.19 -5.29 -15.02
N ALA A 267 -9.15 -4.95 -14.16
CA ALA A 267 -9.28 -3.63 -13.56
C ALA A 267 -7.97 -3.24 -12.83
N SER A 268 -7.42 -4.13 -12.01
CA SER A 268 -6.18 -3.88 -11.27
C SER A 268 -4.99 -3.60 -12.20
N LEU A 269 -4.82 -4.37 -13.28
CA LEU A 269 -3.74 -4.17 -14.24
C LEU A 269 -3.92 -2.89 -15.07
N ASP A 270 -5.14 -2.56 -15.47
CA ASP A 270 -5.46 -1.31 -16.18
C ASP A 270 -5.16 -0.09 -15.31
N ILE A 271 -5.55 -0.14 -14.03
CA ILE A 271 -5.33 0.94 -13.05
C ILE A 271 -3.85 1.25 -12.89
N ILE A 272 -3.02 0.24 -12.56
CA ILE A 272 -1.60 0.49 -12.32
C ILE A 272 -0.86 0.92 -13.58
N THR A 273 -1.32 0.46 -14.75
CA THR A 273 -0.79 0.88 -16.05
C THR A 273 -1.12 2.34 -16.33
N HIS A 274 -2.37 2.74 -16.10
CA HIS A 274 -2.83 4.11 -16.31
C HIS A 274 -2.19 5.11 -15.35
N LEU A 275 -2.02 4.73 -14.08
CA LEU A 275 -1.33 5.56 -13.09
C LEU A 275 0.18 5.68 -13.37
N GLY A 276 0.75 4.81 -14.18
CA GLY A 276 2.19 4.80 -14.48
C GLY A 276 3.04 4.23 -13.34
N ILE A 277 2.48 3.34 -12.52
CA ILE A 277 3.19 2.70 -11.42
C ILE A 277 4.40 1.91 -11.95
N VAL A 278 5.53 1.99 -11.25
CA VAL A 278 6.75 1.23 -11.54
C VAL A 278 7.22 0.51 -10.27
N GLY A 279 7.18 -0.81 -10.29
CA GLY A 279 7.42 -1.67 -9.13
C GLY A 279 6.17 -2.38 -8.65
N GLY A 280 6.13 -2.72 -7.36
CA GLY A 280 4.99 -3.39 -6.72
C GLY A 280 3.90 -2.41 -6.34
N CYS A 281 2.65 -2.86 -6.45
CA CYS A 281 1.47 -2.09 -6.09
C CYS A 281 0.35 -3.00 -5.59
N ASN A 282 -0.31 -2.59 -4.52
CA ASN A 282 -1.51 -3.23 -4.01
C ASN A 282 -2.74 -2.48 -4.50
N VAL A 283 -3.71 -3.19 -5.08
CA VAL A 283 -5.01 -2.66 -5.50
C VAL A 283 -6.10 -3.31 -4.67
N GLN A 284 -6.89 -2.52 -3.97
CA GLN A 284 -8.01 -2.98 -3.14
C GLN A 284 -9.34 -2.65 -3.83
N LEU A 285 -10.18 -3.65 -3.92
CA LEU A 285 -11.45 -3.62 -4.64
C LEU A 285 -12.58 -4.15 -3.74
N ALA A 286 -13.74 -3.52 -3.82
CA ALA A 286 -14.96 -4.06 -3.24
C ALA A 286 -15.81 -4.68 -4.35
N LEU A 287 -16.38 -5.87 -4.11
CA LEU A 287 -17.28 -6.55 -5.02
C LEU A 287 -18.61 -6.80 -4.34
N ASN A 288 -19.70 -6.37 -4.97
CA ASN A 288 -21.05 -6.68 -4.52
C ASN A 288 -21.29 -8.18 -4.62
N PRO A 289 -21.63 -8.89 -3.51
CA PRO A 289 -21.81 -10.34 -3.52
C PRO A 289 -23.02 -10.82 -4.35
N GLU A 290 -23.95 -9.92 -4.70
CA GLU A 290 -25.17 -10.25 -5.43
C GLU A 290 -25.14 -9.83 -6.91
N SER A 291 -24.08 -9.14 -7.34
CA SER A 291 -23.96 -8.63 -8.71
C SER A 291 -22.51 -8.53 -9.15
N PHE A 292 -22.27 -8.08 -10.41
CA PHE A 292 -20.91 -7.75 -10.89
C PHE A 292 -20.50 -6.30 -10.61
N GLU A 293 -21.28 -5.57 -9.77
CA GLU A 293 -20.90 -4.23 -9.37
C GLU A 293 -19.68 -4.30 -8.45
N TYR A 294 -18.67 -3.51 -8.76
CA TYR A 294 -17.47 -3.37 -7.92
C TYR A 294 -17.08 -1.91 -7.80
N ALA A 295 -16.22 -1.61 -6.85
CA ALA A 295 -15.61 -0.31 -6.70
C ALA A 295 -14.13 -0.44 -6.32
N VAL A 296 -13.31 0.50 -6.80
CA VAL A 296 -11.93 0.63 -6.35
C VAL A 296 -11.94 1.35 -5.00
N ILE A 297 -11.38 0.70 -3.98
CA ILE A 297 -11.28 1.28 -2.62
C ILE A 297 -10.06 2.17 -2.53
N GLU A 298 -8.88 1.58 -2.82
CA GLU A 298 -7.62 2.30 -2.80
C GLU A 298 -6.53 1.60 -3.61
N VAL A 299 -5.50 2.35 -3.94
CA VAL A 299 -4.30 1.85 -4.59
C VAL A 299 -3.09 2.32 -3.80
N ASN A 300 -2.24 1.38 -3.41
CA ASN A 300 -1.00 1.68 -2.69
C ASN A 300 0.17 1.60 -3.67
N PRO A 301 0.72 2.75 -4.16
CA PRO A 301 1.76 2.79 -5.21
C PRO A 301 3.15 2.44 -4.66
N ARG A 302 3.23 1.42 -3.85
CA ARG A 302 4.41 0.95 -3.11
C ARG A 302 4.23 -0.49 -2.69
N VAL A 303 5.31 -1.11 -2.23
CA VAL A 303 5.22 -2.37 -1.51
C VAL A 303 4.40 -2.16 -0.22
N SER A 304 3.43 -3.03 0.01
CA SER A 304 2.49 -2.98 1.13
C SER A 304 2.75 -4.12 2.13
N ARG A 305 1.97 -4.17 3.21
CA ARG A 305 2.00 -5.32 4.12
C ARG A 305 1.56 -6.60 3.42
N SER A 306 0.51 -6.52 2.63
CA SER A 306 0.01 -7.64 1.83
C SER A 306 1.04 -8.14 0.80
N SER A 307 1.99 -7.31 0.38
CA SER A 307 3.08 -7.75 -0.51
C SER A 307 3.99 -8.79 0.16
N ALA A 308 4.24 -8.67 1.46
CA ALA A 308 5.01 -9.68 2.20
C ALA A 308 4.22 -10.99 2.34
N LEU A 309 2.91 -10.90 2.62
CA LEU A 309 2.00 -12.04 2.64
C LEU A 309 1.96 -12.73 1.27
N ALA A 310 1.73 -11.97 0.21
CA ALA A 310 1.70 -12.47 -1.16
C ALA A 310 3.03 -13.12 -1.56
N SER A 311 4.17 -12.52 -1.17
CA SER A 311 5.49 -13.10 -1.43
C SER A 311 5.68 -14.46 -0.74
N LYS A 312 5.23 -14.60 0.51
CA LYS A 312 5.26 -15.87 1.22
C LYS A 312 4.29 -16.90 0.64
N ALA A 313 3.09 -16.46 0.26
CA ALA A 313 2.07 -17.32 -0.31
C ALA A 313 2.47 -17.87 -1.68
N THR A 314 3.05 -17.05 -2.55
CA THR A 314 3.37 -17.42 -3.93
C THR A 314 4.81 -17.86 -4.16
N GLY A 315 5.70 -17.54 -3.22
CA GLY A 315 7.15 -17.66 -3.44
C GLY A 315 7.73 -16.56 -4.34
N TYR A 316 6.89 -15.70 -4.95
CA TYR A 316 7.34 -14.60 -5.81
C TYR A 316 7.90 -13.46 -4.95
N PRO A 317 9.20 -13.11 -5.05
CA PRO A 317 9.84 -12.17 -4.13
C PRO A 317 9.60 -10.71 -4.54
N ILE A 318 8.42 -10.18 -4.23
CA ILE A 318 7.94 -8.86 -4.66
C ILE A 318 8.96 -7.75 -4.37
N ALA A 319 9.48 -7.65 -3.14
CA ALA A 319 10.44 -6.60 -2.77
C ALA A 319 11.74 -6.69 -3.57
N LYS A 320 12.25 -7.90 -3.83
CA LYS A 320 13.43 -8.15 -4.64
C LYS A 320 13.21 -7.73 -6.10
N VAL A 321 12.09 -8.15 -6.69
CA VAL A 321 11.75 -7.83 -8.08
C VAL A 321 11.51 -6.32 -8.24
N ALA A 322 10.76 -5.70 -7.32
CA ALA A 322 10.52 -4.25 -7.32
C ALA A 322 11.84 -3.45 -7.24
N THR A 323 12.81 -3.92 -6.43
CA THR A 323 14.13 -3.27 -6.35
C THR A 323 14.90 -3.40 -7.66
N LYS A 324 14.89 -4.57 -8.30
CA LYS A 324 15.53 -4.76 -9.62
C LYS A 324 14.91 -3.87 -10.68
N ILE A 325 13.58 -3.75 -10.69
CA ILE A 325 12.87 -2.83 -11.59
C ILE A 325 13.31 -1.38 -11.34
N ALA A 326 13.41 -0.96 -10.07
CA ALA A 326 13.82 0.38 -9.70
C ALA A 326 15.22 0.77 -10.20
N ILE A 327 16.12 -0.22 -10.40
CA ILE A 327 17.47 -0.01 -10.95
C ILE A 327 17.59 -0.36 -12.44
N GLY A 328 16.46 -0.42 -13.16
CA GLY A 328 16.41 -0.45 -14.61
C GLY A 328 16.20 -1.81 -15.26
N TYR A 329 15.99 -2.90 -14.50
CA TYR A 329 15.61 -4.19 -15.08
C TYR A 329 14.15 -4.20 -15.53
N THR A 330 13.86 -4.97 -16.56
CA THR A 330 12.49 -5.29 -16.98
C THR A 330 12.08 -6.67 -16.47
N LEU A 331 10.77 -6.93 -16.36
CA LEU A 331 10.27 -8.20 -15.84
C LEU A 331 10.72 -9.43 -16.63
N ASP A 332 10.90 -9.29 -17.94
CA ASP A 332 11.40 -10.33 -18.82
C ASP A 332 12.92 -10.59 -18.69
N GLU A 333 13.68 -9.61 -18.20
CA GLU A 333 15.12 -9.77 -17.90
C GLU A 333 15.37 -10.37 -16.50
N ILE A 334 14.40 -10.28 -15.59
CA ILE A 334 14.53 -10.80 -14.23
C ILE A 334 14.20 -12.30 -14.22
N THR A 335 15.13 -13.14 -13.77
CA THR A 335 14.87 -14.55 -13.54
C THR A 335 13.90 -14.73 -12.38
N ASN A 336 12.87 -15.55 -12.58
CA ASN A 336 11.95 -15.94 -11.53
C ASN A 336 12.63 -16.87 -10.54
N ASP A 337 12.72 -16.47 -9.29
CA ASP A 337 13.42 -17.22 -8.24
C ASP A 337 12.76 -18.56 -7.91
N VAL A 338 11.45 -18.69 -8.13
CA VAL A 338 10.69 -19.92 -7.86
C VAL A 338 11.08 -21.02 -8.85
N THR A 339 11.11 -20.68 -10.12
CA THR A 339 11.38 -21.65 -11.18
C THR A 339 12.87 -21.76 -11.52
N GLY A 340 13.64 -20.70 -11.29
CA GLY A 340 15.06 -20.60 -11.66
C GLY A 340 15.33 -20.61 -13.18
N LYS A 341 14.29 -20.65 -14.01
CA LYS A 341 14.40 -20.80 -15.47
C LYS A 341 13.52 -19.84 -16.28
N THR A 342 12.35 -19.46 -15.76
CA THR A 342 11.45 -18.53 -16.42
C THR A 342 11.74 -17.11 -15.99
N CYS A 343 11.20 -16.13 -16.71
CA CYS A 343 11.29 -14.72 -16.31
C CYS A 343 10.24 -14.35 -15.25
N ALA A 344 10.39 -13.18 -14.66
CA ALA A 344 9.48 -12.67 -13.65
C ALA A 344 8.12 -12.21 -14.23
N CYS A 345 7.90 -12.31 -15.54
CA CYS A 345 6.62 -12.02 -16.20
C CYS A 345 5.54 -13.08 -15.98
N PHE A 346 5.88 -14.27 -15.48
CA PHE A 346 4.91 -15.34 -15.26
C PHE A 346 4.17 -15.13 -13.95
N GLU A 347 2.86 -15.05 -14.03
CA GLU A 347 1.99 -15.00 -12.85
C GLU A 347 2.06 -16.32 -12.07
N PRO A 348 2.21 -16.28 -10.74
CA PRO A 348 2.13 -17.48 -9.93
C PRO A 348 0.78 -18.19 -10.06
N ALA A 349 0.81 -19.50 -10.22
CA ALA A 349 -0.37 -20.37 -10.16
C ALA A 349 -0.22 -21.29 -8.96
N LEU A 350 -1.12 -21.16 -7.98
CA LEU A 350 -1.06 -21.90 -6.71
C LEU A 350 -2.01 -23.09 -6.77
N ASP A 351 -1.52 -24.27 -6.38
CA ASP A 351 -2.27 -25.50 -6.17
C ASP A 351 -2.47 -25.83 -4.67
N TYR A 352 -2.26 -24.83 -3.81
CA TYR A 352 -2.47 -24.85 -2.38
C TYR A 352 -3.11 -23.55 -1.92
N ILE A 353 -3.58 -23.50 -0.69
CA ILE A 353 -4.24 -22.34 -0.10
C ILE A 353 -3.42 -21.85 1.08
N VAL A 354 -3.28 -20.55 1.17
CA VAL A 354 -2.62 -19.87 2.27
C VAL A 354 -3.62 -18.99 3.01
N VAL A 355 -3.72 -19.14 4.31
CA VAL A 355 -4.59 -18.34 5.17
C VAL A 355 -3.75 -17.53 6.15
N LYS A 356 -3.93 -16.22 6.12
CA LYS A 356 -3.41 -15.31 7.14
C LYS A 356 -4.45 -15.18 8.26
N TYR A 357 -4.02 -15.34 9.50
CA TYR A 357 -4.84 -15.15 10.69
C TYR A 357 -4.25 -14.06 11.58
N PRO A 358 -4.98 -12.97 11.90
CA PRO A 358 -4.49 -11.89 12.74
C PRO A 358 -4.33 -12.31 14.20
N LYS A 359 -3.41 -11.67 14.91
CA LYS A 359 -3.23 -11.79 16.35
C LYS A 359 -3.69 -10.49 17.03
N TRP A 360 -4.80 -10.58 17.77
CA TRP A 360 -5.30 -9.48 18.56
C TRP A 360 -4.84 -9.60 20.02
N PRO A 361 -4.28 -8.55 20.65
CA PRO A 361 -3.79 -8.59 22.03
C PRO A 361 -4.90 -8.30 23.07
N PHE A 362 -6.13 -8.74 22.83
CA PHE A 362 -7.28 -8.48 23.69
C PHE A 362 -7.20 -9.14 25.07
N ASP A 363 -6.34 -10.15 25.21
CA ASP A 363 -5.99 -10.75 26.50
C ASP A 363 -5.20 -9.79 27.39
N LYS A 364 -4.46 -8.85 26.81
CA LYS A 364 -3.67 -7.83 27.52
C LYS A 364 -4.44 -6.54 27.74
N PHE A 365 -5.31 -6.18 26.80
CA PHE A 365 -6.10 -4.95 26.83
C PHE A 365 -7.56 -5.25 27.15
N VAL A 366 -7.79 -5.65 28.40
CA VAL A 366 -9.11 -6.16 28.89
C VAL A 366 -10.24 -5.13 28.80
N TYR A 367 -9.93 -3.84 28.79
CA TYR A 367 -10.91 -2.74 28.69
C TYR A 367 -11.06 -2.19 27.27
N ALA A 368 -10.30 -2.69 26.30
CA ALA A 368 -10.48 -2.29 24.91
C ALA A 368 -11.77 -2.83 24.34
N ASP A 369 -12.41 -2.07 23.46
CA ASP A 369 -13.46 -2.59 22.61
C ASP A 369 -12.88 -3.68 21.71
N LYS A 370 -13.57 -4.81 21.65
CA LYS A 370 -13.15 -6.00 20.87
C LYS A 370 -13.85 -6.08 19.51
N SER A 371 -14.72 -5.13 19.22
CA SER A 371 -15.41 -5.05 17.94
C SER A 371 -14.43 -4.65 16.85
N LEU A 372 -14.31 -5.46 15.82
CA LEU A 372 -13.50 -5.13 14.64
C LEU A 372 -14.22 -4.08 13.79
N GLY A 373 -13.45 -3.15 13.24
CA GLY A 373 -13.95 -2.06 12.42
C GLY A 373 -12.86 -1.48 11.52
N THR A 374 -13.01 -0.23 11.15
CA THR A 374 -12.08 0.46 10.23
C THR A 374 -10.70 0.75 10.84
N GLN A 375 -10.58 0.66 12.17
CA GLN A 375 -9.31 0.86 12.89
C GLN A 375 -8.60 -0.48 13.11
N MET A 376 -7.33 -0.58 12.74
CA MET A 376 -6.52 -1.78 12.96
C MET A 376 -6.21 -1.98 14.45
N MET A 377 -6.47 -3.20 14.96
CA MET A 377 -6.21 -3.62 16.32
C MET A 377 -5.19 -4.76 16.43
N ALA A 378 -4.97 -5.50 15.36
CA ALA A 378 -4.01 -6.60 15.33
C ALA A 378 -2.58 -6.10 15.51
N THR A 379 -1.78 -6.87 16.25
CA THR A 379 -0.36 -6.58 16.53
C THR A 379 0.59 -7.59 15.90
N GLY A 380 0.07 -8.57 15.20
CA GLY A 380 0.83 -9.60 14.50
C GLY A 380 -0.10 -10.51 13.72
N GLU A 381 0.48 -11.48 13.04
CA GLU A 381 -0.24 -12.44 12.22
C GLU A 381 0.49 -13.77 12.16
N VAL A 382 -0.24 -14.82 11.82
CA VAL A 382 0.30 -16.12 11.48
C VAL A 382 -0.22 -16.56 10.11
N MET A 383 0.52 -17.43 9.44
CA MET A 383 0.11 -18.04 8.18
C MET A 383 -0.01 -19.54 8.32
N SER A 384 -1.04 -20.09 7.71
CA SER A 384 -1.24 -21.53 7.53
C SER A 384 -1.28 -21.86 6.04
N ILE A 385 -0.78 -23.02 5.67
CA ILE A 385 -0.80 -23.54 4.30
C ILE A 385 -1.49 -24.90 4.31
N GLY A 386 -2.46 -25.08 3.43
CA GLY A 386 -3.24 -26.30 3.29
C GLY A 386 -3.59 -26.61 1.84
N ASN A 387 -4.12 -27.82 1.60
CA ASN A 387 -4.57 -28.23 0.26
C ASN A 387 -6.02 -27.80 -0.02
N SER A 388 -6.76 -27.38 0.99
CA SER A 388 -8.11 -26.83 0.90
C SER A 388 -8.27 -25.69 1.90
N PHE A 389 -9.29 -24.89 1.72
CA PHE A 389 -9.60 -23.79 2.65
C PHE A 389 -10.00 -24.33 4.04
N GLU A 390 -10.72 -25.45 4.09
CA GLU A 390 -11.15 -26.13 5.32
C GLU A 390 -9.95 -26.79 6.04
#